data_fb1dbde6d4a6f36fa3a0e056cb01bd5f
#
_entry.id   fb1dbde6d4a6f36fa3a0e056cb01bd5f
#
_cell.length_a   1.000
_cell.length_b   1.000
_cell.length_c   1.000
_cell.angle_alpha   90.00
_cell.angle_beta   90.00
_cell.angle_gamma   90.00
#
_symmetry.space_group_name_H-M   'P 1'
#
loop_
_entity.id
_entity.type
_entity.pdbx_description
1 polymer ?
#
loop_
_entity_poly.entity_id
_entity_poly.type
_entity_poly.pdbx_seq_one_letter_code
_entity_poly.pdbx_strand_id
1 'polypeptide(L)'
;MIRPIRNLLRRQALRRDRSTAPTSLLPMSAVRSAVVFVDGTAEGEDPAVAARLAQRLFADRGIDVQVLCPAKRDLDWLGRLNAAQGSPAGVDLFLSLAASPDCFAAAYAAACSTARFKAGRCTLPDGIYDLVVASPRQEGTDSQAEAFTAILEYLDKIQ
;
A
#
# COMPACT_ATOMS: atom_id res chain seq x y z
N MET A 1 27.97 -5.49 4.80
CA MET A 1 28.33 -5.73 3.39
C MET A 1 27.15 -6.19 2.52
N ILE A 2 26.20 -6.93 3.07
CA ILE A 2 25.02 -7.40 2.32
C ILE A 2 24.00 -6.28 2.11
N ARG A 3 23.86 -5.34 3.07
CA ARG A 3 22.87 -4.25 3.00
C ARG A 3 22.97 -3.35 1.74
N PRO A 4 24.16 -2.83 1.37
CA PRO A 4 24.22 -1.96 0.18
C PRO A 4 23.90 -2.69 -1.11
N ILE A 5 24.29 -3.95 -1.25
CA ILE A 5 23.97 -4.77 -2.42
C ILE A 5 22.45 -5.04 -2.46
N ARG A 6 21.88 -5.41 -1.33
CA ARG A 6 20.45 -5.65 -1.21
C ARG A 6 19.64 -4.40 -1.59
N ASN A 7 20.05 -3.23 -1.11
CA ASN A 7 19.39 -1.97 -1.43
C ASN A 7 19.48 -1.63 -2.91
N LEU A 8 20.63 -1.88 -3.53
CA LEU A 8 20.80 -1.69 -4.96
C LEU A 8 19.86 -2.60 -5.76
N LEU A 9 19.81 -3.88 -5.39
CA LEU A 9 18.93 -4.85 -6.06
C LEU A 9 17.46 -4.52 -5.85
N ARG A 10 17.09 -4.01 -4.68
CA ARG A 10 15.72 -3.53 -4.40
C ARG A 10 15.34 -2.38 -5.32
N ARG A 11 16.24 -1.40 -5.49
CA ARG A 11 16.00 -0.27 -6.40
C ARG A 11 15.84 -0.74 -7.84
N GLN A 12 16.69 -1.66 -8.27
CA GLN A 12 16.59 -2.23 -9.62
C GLN A 12 15.29 -3.00 -9.82
N ALA A 13 14.86 -3.78 -8.82
CA ALA A 13 13.61 -4.52 -8.87
C ALA A 13 12.40 -3.57 -8.98
N LEU A 14 12.38 -2.48 -8.21
CA LEU A 14 11.32 -1.49 -8.30
C LEU A 14 11.21 -0.90 -9.71
N ARG A 15 12.33 -0.56 -10.32
CA ARG A 15 12.35 0.03 -11.66
C ARG A 15 11.96 -0.97 -12.74
N ARG A 16 12.53 -2.18 -12.66
CA ARG A 16 12.32 -3.24 -13.67
C ARG A 16 10.89 -3.75 -13.65
N ASP A 17 10.34 -3.98 -12.47
CA ASP A 17 9.06 -4.66 -12.29
C ASP A 17 7.88 -3.70 -12.15
N ARG A 18 8.15 -2.40 -12.17
CA ARG A 18 7.11 -1.37 -12.06
C ARG A 18 6.09 -1.49 -13.19
N SER A 19 4.82 -1.44 -12.82
CA SER A 19 3.73 -1.40 -13.79
C SER A 19 3.82 -0.15 -14.66
N THR A 20 3.56 -0.30 -15.95
CA THR A 20 3.47 0.79 -16.91
C THR A 20 2.04 1.29 -17.09
N ALA A 21 1.07 0.68 -16.38
CA ALA A 21 -0.32 1.12 -16.45
C ALA A 21 -0.45 2.57 -15.96
N PRO A 22 -1.19 3.43 -16.67
CA PRO A 22 -1.36 4.80 -16.25
C PRO A 22 -2.16 4.90 -14.97
N THR A 23 -1.81 5.84 -14.10
CA THR A 23 -2.50 6.09 -12.85
C THR A 23 -2.94 7.55 -12.77
N SER A 24 -4.01 7.81 -12.01
CA SER A 24 -4.52 9.15 -11.76
C SER A 24 -5.38 9.15 -10.51
N LEU A 25 -5.64 10.35 -9.98
CA LEU A 25 -6.59 10.49 -8.88
C LEU A 25 -7.99 10.09 -9.36
N LEU A 26 -8.69 9.30 -8.55
CA LEU A 26 -10.06 8.91 -8.81
C LEU A 26 -10.96 9.34 -7.65
N PRO A 27 -12.17 9.84 -7.92
CA PRO A 27 -13.15 10.04 -6.86
C PRO A 27 -13.59 8.70 -6.29
N MET A 28 -13.90 8.65 -5.00
CA MET A 28 -14.33 7.39 -4.36
C MET A 28 -15.59 6.81 -5.00
N SER A 29 -16.44 7.64 -5.58
CA SER A 29 -17.62 7.18 -6.33
C SER A 29 -17.27 6.32 -7.56
N ALA A 30 -16.05 6.45 -8.09
CA ALA A 30 -15.55 5.67 -9.22
C ALA A 30 -14.83 4.39 -8.82
N VAL A 31 -14.56 4.20 -7.52
CA VAL A 31 -13.84 3.03 -7.00
C VAL A 31 -14.82 1.90 -6.73
N ARG A 32 -14.62 0.77 -7.38
CA ARG A 32 -15.41 -0.45 -7.19
C ARG A 32 -14.61 -1.58 -6.57
N SER A 33 -13.29 -1.54 -6.72
CA SER A 33 -12.39 -2.56 -6.20
C SER A 33 -11.14 -1.90 -5.63
N ALA A 34 -10.60 -2.49 -4.57
CA ALA A 34 -9.43 -1.96 -3.88
C ALA A 34 -8.55 -3.07 -3.34
N VAL A 35 -7.27 -2.77 -3.26
CA VAL A 35 -6.28 -3.56 -2.52
C VAL A 35 -5.74 -2.67 -1.41
N VAL A 36 -5.75 -3.16 -0.18
CA VAL A 36 -5.16 -2.48 0.97
C VAL A 36 -3.97 -3.28 1.46
N PHE A 37 -2.81 -2.68 1.46
CA PHE A 37 -1.60 -3.27 2.02
C PHE A 37 -1.48 -2.87 3.49
N VAL A 38 -1.40 -3.87 4.38
CA VAL A 38 -1.20 -3.69 5.81
C VAL A 38 0.19 -4.21 6.16
N ASP A 39 0.99 -3.40 6.85
CA ASP A 39 2.32 -3.80 7.29
C ASP A 39 2.21 -4.67 8.54
N GLY A 40 2.39 -5.98 8.37
CA GLY A 40 2.35 -6.95 9.46
C GLY A 40 3.59 -6.93 10.35
N THR A 41 4.61 -6.15 9.97
CA THR A 41 5.86 -6.04 10.74
C THR A 41 5.88 -4.79 11.63
N ALA A 42 4.86 -3.95 11.57
CA ALA A 42 4.78 -2.73 12.39
C ALA A 42 4.74 -3.08 13.88
N GLU A 43 5.65 -2.48 14.65
CA GLU A 43 5.74 -2.71 16.08
C GLU A 43 4.64 -1.94 16.83
N GLY A 44 4.17 -2.54 17.93
CA GLY A 44 3.24 -1.89 18.85
C GLY A 44 1.79 -1.88 18.41
N GLU A 45 1.44 -2.57 17.33
CA GLU A 45 0.04 -2.67 16.90
C GLU A 45 -0.27 -4.06 16.33
N ASP A 46 -1.56 -4.43 16.39
CA ASP A 46 -2.06 -5.65 15.77
C ASP A 46 -2.53 -5.31 14.34
N PRO A 47 -1.89 -5.85 13.31
CA PRO A 47 -2.26 -5.55 11.92
C PRO A 47 -3.69 -6.02 11.58
N ALA A 48 -4.24 -6.99 12.31
CA ALA A 48 -5.60 -7.46 12.08
C ALA A 48 -6.65 -6.39 12.34
N VAL A 49 -6.37 -5.42 13.22
CA VAL A 49 -7.28 -4.32 13.49
C VAL A 49 -7.48 -3.46 12.25
N ALA A 50 -6.39 -3.04 11.61
CA ALA A 50 -6.45 -2.26 10.38
C ALA A 50 -7.07 -3.06 9.24
N ALA A 51 -6.72 -4.35 9.11
CA ALA A 51 -7.27 -5.21 8.07
C ALA A 51 -8.79 -5.33 8.17
N ARG A 52 -9.30 -5.58 9.36
CA ARG A 52 -10.76 -5.69 9.60
C ARG A 52 -11.47 -4.36 9.37
N LEU A 53 -10.87 -3.26 9.80
CA LEU A 53 -11.44 -1.93 9.58
C LEU A 53 -11.57 -1.63 8.08
N ALA A 54 -10.52 -1.90 7.30
CA ALA A 54 -10.53 -1.69 5.87
C ALA A 54 -11.60 -2.53 5.19
N GLN A 55 -11.68 -3.81 5.55
CA GLN A 55 -12.70 -4.72 5.01
C GLN A 55 -14.12 -4.22 5.30
N ARG A 56 -14.37 -3.79 6.54
CA ARG A 56 -15.69 -3.32 6.95
C ARG A 56 -16.08 -2.02 6.24
N LEU A 57 -15.20 -1.02 6.28
CA LEU A 57 -15.54 0.30 5.74
C LEU A 57 -15.70 0.28 4.21
N PHE A 58 -14.89 -0.50 3.51
CA PHE A 58 -15.04 -0.66 2.08
C PHE A 58 -16.26 -1.50 1.71
N ALA A 59 -16.55 -2.56 2.47
CA ALA A 59 -17.75 -3.35 2.25
C ALA A 59 -19.02 -2.51 2.43
N ASP A 60 -19.05 -1.63 3.43
CA ASP A 60 -20.17 -0.72 3.68
C ASP A 60 -20.41 0.23 2.49
N ARG A 61 -19.38 0.49 1.67
CA ARG A 61 -19.46 1.33 0.48
C ARG A 61 -19.68 0.54 -0.80
N GLY A 62 -19.84 -0.77 -0.71
CA GLY A 62 -19.98 -1.64 -1.88
C GLY A 62 -18.69 -1.82 -2.68
N ILE A 63 -17.53 -1.58 -2.06
CA ILE A 63 -16.23 -1.74 -2.69
C ILE A 63 -15.70 -3.14 -2.36
N ASP A 64 -15.35 -3.89 -3.41
CA ASP A 64 -14.71 -5.18 -3.28
C ASP A 64 -13.24 -4.99 -2.87
N VAL A 65 -12.86 -5.45 -1.68
CA VAL A 65 -11.54 -5.21 -1.12
C VAL A 65 -10.78 -6.50 -0.88
N GLN A 66 -9.50 -6.49 -1.26
CA GLN A 66 -8.53 -7.52 -0.87
C GLN A 66 -7.49 -6.88 0.04
N VAL A 67 -7.25 -7.50 1.21
CA VAL A 67 -6.21 -7.06 2.13
C VAL A 67 -4.96 -7.92 1.91
N LEU A 68 -3.82 -7.26 1.70
CA LEU A 68 -2.50 -7.88 1.66
C LEU A 68 -1.80 -7.58 2.99
N CYS A 69 -1.57 -8.61 3.79
CA CYS A 69 -0.85 -8.48 5.06
C CYS A 69 0.20 -9.60 5.14
N PRO A 70 1.30 -9.50 4.39
CA PRO A 70 2.28 -10.58 4.31
C PRO A 70 3.06 -10.72 5.61
N ALA A 71 3.28 -11.97 6.02
CA ALA A 71 4.25 -12.32 7.05
C ALA A 71 5.66 -12.40 6.42
N LYS A 72 6.70 -12.42 7.26
CA LYS A 72 8.08 -12.54 6.76
C LYS A 72 8.30 -13.77 5.88
N ARG A 73 7.63 -14.88 6.19
CA ARG A 73 7.72 -16.13 5.42
C ARG A 73 7.13 -16.02 4.01
N ASP A 74 6.30 -15.01 3.77
CA ASP A 74 5.65 -14.79 2.48
C ASP A 74 6.52 -13.95 1.55
N LEU A 75 7.66 -13.47 2.05
CA LEU A 75 8.58 -12.60 1.34
C LEU A 75 9.84 -13.37 0.92
N ASP A 76 10.38 -13.03 -0.24
CA ASP A 76 11.68 -13.54 -0.66
C ASP A 76 12.81 -12.79 0.07
N TRP A 77 14.07 -13.12 -0.26
CA TRP A 77 15.23 -12.50 0.41
C TRP A 77 15.38 -11.00 0.13
N LEU A 78 14.79 -10.48 -0.96
CA LEU A 78 14.73 -9.05 -1.23
C LEU A 78 13.60 -8.37 -0.47
N GLY A 79 12.62 -9.12 0.00
CA GLY A 79 11.42 -8.60 0.65
C GLY A 79 10.25 -8.47 -0.30
N ARG A 80 10.26 -9.14 -1.46
CA ARG A 80 9.16 -9.13 -2.42
C ARG A 80 8.12 -10.17 -2.05
N LEU A 81 6.86 -9.84 -2.32
CA LEU A 81 5.77 -10.79 -2.19
C LEU A 81 5.94 -11.94 -3.20
N ASN A 82 5.55 -13.13 -2.78
CA ASN A 82 5.43 -14.27 -3.68
C ASN A 82 4.39 -13.95 -4.76
N ALA A 83 4.65 -14.39 -6.00
CA ALA A 83 3.75 -14.18 -7.14
C ALA A 83 2.32 -14.68 -6.89
N ALA A 84 2.16 -15.75 -6.08
CA ALA A 84 0.84 -16.27 -5.72
C ALA A 84 0.01 -15.35 -4.83
N GLN A 85 0.65 -14.35 -4.20
CA GLN A 85 0.03 -13.36 -3.32
C GLN A 85 0.03 -11.96 -3.91
N GLY A 86 0.35 -11.85 -5.19
CA GLY A 86 0.37 -10.58 -5.89
C GLY A 86 -1.01 -9.90 -5.95
N SER A 87 -1.00 -8.60 -6.17
CA SER A 87 -2.24 -7.84 -6.36
C SER A 87 -3.04 -8.37 -7.54
N PRO A 88 -4.35 -8.52 -7.40
CA PRO A 88 -5.19 -8.83 -8.55
C PRO A 88 -5.07 -7.73 -9.60
N ALA A 89 -5.10 -8.11 -10.86
CA ALA A 89 -5.08 -7.17 -11.96
C ALA A 89 -6.42 -6.42 -12.05
N GLY A 90 -6.35 -5.16 -12.47
CA GLY A 90 -7.55 -4.39 -12.79
C GLY A 90 -8.29 -3.79 -11.60
N VAL A 91 -7.66 -3.68 -10.43
CA VAL A 91 -8.28 -2.98 -9.30
C VAL A 91 -8.25 -1.47 -9.52
N ASP A 92 -9.21 -0.77 -8.94
CA ASP A 92 -9.30 0.68 -9.09
C ASP A 92 -8.33 1.41 -8.15
N LEU A 93 -8.23 0.97 -6.90
CA LEU A 93 -7.44 1.62 -5.86
C LEU A 93 -6.44 0.65 -5.24
N PHE A 94 -5.18 1.08 -5.15
CA PHE A 94 -4.19 0.46 -4.28
C PHE A 94 -3.88 1.43 -3.13
N LEU A 95 -4.02 0.99 -1.90
CA LEU A 95 -3.79 1.79 -0.71
C LEU A 95 -2.81 1.09 0.21
N SER A 96 -1.68 1.73 0.51
CA SER A 96 -0.72 1.20 1.47
C SER A 96 -0.83 1.91 2.82
N LEU A 97 -0.87 1.12 3.89
CA LEU A 97 -0.86 1.62 5.26
C LEU A 97 0.52 1.55 5.91
N ALA A 98 1.54 1.13 5.18
CA ALA A 98 2.91 1.13 5.67
C ALA A 98 3.40 2.56 5.92
N ALA A 99 3.89 2.83 7.15
CA ALA A 99 4.28 4.17 7.56
C ALA A 99 5.65 4.59 7.02
N SER A 100 6.51 3.62 6.70
CA SER A 100 7.90 3.88 6.32
C SER A 100 8.18 3.51 4.87
N PRO A 101 8.95 4.34 4.13
CA PRO A 101 9.42 3.97 2.79
C PRO A 101 10.39 2.77 2.82
N ASP A 102 10.88 2.40 4.00
CA ASP A 102 11.77 1.25 4.18
C ASP A 102 11.01 -0.09 4.18
N CYS A 103 9.68 -0.08 4.24
CA CYS A 103 8.88 -1.27 4.04
C CYS A 103 8.89 -1.65 2.56
N PHE A 104 9.87 -2.43 2.16
CA PHE A 104 10.09 -2.77 0.74
C PHE A 104 8.93 -3.58 0.17
N ALA A 105 8.32 -4.46 0.97
CA ALA A 105 7.16 -5.23 0.51
C ALA A 105 6.02 -4.33 0.05
N ALA A 106 5.73 -3.26 0.81
CA ALA A 106 4.70 -2.28 0.45
C ALA A 106 5.09 -1.50 -0.81
N ALA A 107 6.33 -1.02 -0.88
CA ALA A 107 6.82 -0.27 -2.04
C ALA A 107 6.78 -1.12 -3.31
N TYR A 108 7.22 -2.36 -3.21
CA TYR A 108 7.22 -3.29 -4.35
C TYR A 108 5.80 -3.64 -4.80
N ALA A 109 4.91 -3.93 -3.86
CA ALA A 109 3.51 -4.21 -4.19
C ALA A 109 2.85 -3.02 -4.88
N ALA A 110 3.10 -1.80 -4.39
CA ALA A 110 2.58 -0.57 -5.01
C ALA A 110 3.14 -0.37 -6.42
N ALA A 111 4.45 -0.57 -6.60
CA ALA A 111 5.09 -0.38 -7.89
C ALA A 111 4.55 -1.36 -8.94
N CYS A 112 4.36 -2.62 -8.57
CA CYS A 112 3.90 -3.66 -9.47
C CYS A 112 2.39 -3.64 -9.73
N SER A 113 1.62 -2.97 -8.87
CA SER A 113 0.16 -2.93 -8.98
C SER A 113 -0.27 -2.25 -10.28
N THR A 114 -1.27 -2.81 -10.93
CA THR A 114 -1.92 -2.22 -12.11
C THR A 114 -3.12 -1.36 -11.74
N ALA A 115 -3.28 -1.00 -10.46
CA ALA A 115 -4.35 -0.15 -9.99
C ALA A 115 -4.37 1.21 -10.71
N ARG A 116 -5.57 1.73 -10.91
CA ARG A 116 -5.78 3.01 -11.60
C ARG A 116 -5.40 4.21 -10.73
N PHE A 117 -5.43 4.04 -9.40
CA PHE A 117 -5.11 5.07 -8.41
C PHE A 117 -4.33 4.43 -7.27
N LYS A 118 -3.19 5.03 -6.92
CA LYS A 118 -2.32 4.52 -5.86
C LYS A 118 -2.14 5.57 -4.78
N ALA A 119 -2.40 5.20 -3.53
CA ALA A 119 -2.26 6.08 -2.38
C ALA A 119 -1.45 5.41 -1.27
N GLY A 120 -0.75 6.21 -0.49
CA GLY A 120 0.07 5.74 0.62
C GLY A 120 0.31 6.78 1.69
N ARG A 121 1.11 6.43 2.70
CA ARG A 121 1.40 7.26 3.87
C ARG A 121 2.74 7.96 3.79
N CYS A 122 3.60 7.56 2.89
CA CYS A 122 4.95 8.10 2.77
C CYS A 122 5.34 8.24 1.31
N THR A 123 6.24 9.17 1.04
CA THR A 123 6.75 9.37 -0.32
C THR A 123 7.67 8.21 -0.71
N LEU A 124 7.42 7.63 -1.87
CA LEU A 124 8.28 6.62 -2.47
C LEU A 124 9.06 7.21 -3.65
N PRO A 125 10.22 6.62 -3.99
CA PRO A 125 10.97 7.05 -5.17
C PRO A 125 10.13 6.97 -6.45
N ASP A 126 10.42 7.87 -7.39
CA ASP A 126 9.86 7.88 -8.75
C ASP A 126 8.33 8.09 -8.80
N GLY A 127 7.75 8.69 -7.76
CA GLY A 127 6.34 9.06 -7.77
C GLY A 127 5.38 7.89 -7.89
N ILE A 128 5.66 6.79 -7.18
CA ILE A 128 4.84 5.57 -7.24
C ILE A 128 3.40 5.85 -6.78
N TYR A 129 3.21 6.66 -5.72
CA TYR A 129 1.88 7.03 -5.27
C TYR A 129 1.38 8.30 -5.94
N ASP A 130 0.12 8.30 -6.35
CA ASP A 130 -0.57 9.50 -6.86
C ASP A 130 -0.98 10.45 -5.74
N LEU A 131 -1.20 9.90 -4.55
CA LEU A 131 -1.58 10.64 -3.35
C LEU A 131 -0.80 10.10 -2.16
N VAL A 132 -0.19 11.02 -1.39
CA VAL A 132 0.45 10.69 -0.13
C VAL A 132 -0.26 11.47 0.97
N VAL A 133 -0.82 10.75 1.94
CA VAL A 133 -1.45 11.34 3.12
C VAL A 133 -0.53 11.09 4.31
N ALA A 134 0.29 12.09 4.63
CA ALA A 134 1.19 12.04 5.78
C ALA A 134 0.39 12.12 7.08
N SER A 135 0.88 11.44 8.11
CA SER A 135 0.27 11.52 9.43
C SER A 135 0.33 12.95 9.97
N PRO A 136 -0.77 13.49 10.52
CA PRO A 136 -0.73 14.80 11.18
C PRO A 136 0.06 14.78 12.50
N ARG A 137 0.30 13.61 13.06
CA ARG A 137 1.15 13.43 14.24
C ARG A 137 2.60 13.20 13.82
N GLN A 138 3.54 13.57 14.69
CA GLN A 138 4.96 13.42 14.40
C GLN A 138 5.32 11.96 14.11
N GLU A 139 5.93 11.73 12.96
CA GLU A 139 6.68 10.55 12.55
C GLU A 139 6.04 9.19 12.87
N GLY A 140 4.88 8.91 12.28
CA GLY A 140 4.39 7.54 12.27
C GLY A 140 3.92 7.00 13.60
N THR A 141 3.49 7.87 14.53
CA THR A 141 2.89 7.45 15.79
C THR A 141 1.45 6.96 15.64
N ASP A 142 0.83 7.22 14.50
CA ASP A 142 -0.53 6.74 14.24
C ASP A 142 -0.51 5.25 13.93
N SER A 143 -1.50 4.52 14.47
CA SER A 143 -1.74 3.15 14.05
C SER A 143 -2.16 3.11 12.58
N GLN A 144 -2.02 1.96 11.95
CA GLN A 144 -2.49 1.78 10.58
C GLN A 144 -4.01 1.98 10.47
N ALA A 145 -4.78 1.58 11.49
CA ALA A 145 -6.21 1.81 11.54
C ALA A 145 -6.55 3.31 11.57
N GLU A 146 -5.85 4.09 12.38
CA GLU A 146 -6.02 5.55 12.43
C GLU A 146 -5.64 6.19 11.10
N ALA A 147 -4.52 5.75 10.51
CA ALA A 147 -4.07 6.23 9.21
C ALA A 147 -5.09 5.92 8.11
N PHE A 148 -5.67 4.72 8.13
CA PHE A 148 -6.70 4.34 7.16
C PHE A 148 -7.90 5.29 7.23
N THR A 149 -8.38 5.58 8.43
CA THR A 149 -9.50 6.50 8.63
C THR A 149 -9.18 7.90 8.09
N ALA A 150 -7.98 8.41 8.38
CA ALA A 150 -7.54 9.72 7.89
C ALA A 150 -7.44 9.75 6.36
N ILE A 151 -6.86 8.72 5.75
CA ILE A 151 -6.74 8.63 4.29
C ILE A 151 -8.12 8.58 3.65
N LEU A 152 -9.03 7.80 4.21
CA LEU A 152 -10.38 7.67 3.68
C LEU A 152 -11.13 9.02 3.68
N GLU A 153 -10.93 9.83 4.71
CA GLU A 153 -11.48 11.19 4.76
C GLU A 153 -10.96 12.06 3.62
N TYR A 154 -9.66 11.96 3.30
CA TYR A 154 -9.08 12.68 2.16
C TYR A 154 -9.60 12.17 0.84
N LEU A 155 -9.72 10.85 0.68
CA LEU A 155 -10.25 10.25 -0.54
C LEU A 155 -11.70 10.68 -0.80
N ASP A 156 -12.50 10.83 0.25
CA ASP A 156 -13.88 11.27 0.14
C ASP A 156 -14.01 12.72 -0.36
N LYS A 157 -12.95 13.52 -0.21
CA LYS A 157 -12.94 14.92 -0.69
C LYS A 157 -12.58 15.05 -2.18
N ILE A 158 -12.09 14.01 -2.79
CA ILE A 158 -11.74 14.00 -4.21
C ILE A 158 -13.02 13.85 -5.03
N GLN A 159 -13.25 14.81 -5.90
CA GLN A 159 -14.43 14.82 -6.79
C GLN A 159 -14.02 14.69 -8.25
#